data_3daeaae2a3178e607cd6cfc350ba1bd4
#
_entry.id   3daeaae2a3178e607cd6cfc350ba1bd4
#
_cell.length_a   1.000
_cell.length_b   1.000
_cell.length_c   1.000
_cell.angle_alpha   90.00
_cell.angle_beta   90.00
_cell.angle_gamma   90.00
#
_symmetry.space_group_name_H-M   'P 1'
#
loop_
_entity.id
_entity.type
_entity.pdbx_description
1 polymer ?
#
loop_
_entity_poly.entity_id
_entity_poly.type
_entity_poly.pdbx_seq_one_letter_code
_entity_poly.pdbx_strand_id
1 'polypeptide(L)'
;MKIRSFEFNLRELAGSMGDFGTLFPLAIGYIAVCGLNPAGLLVMMGLANIVTGFVYRLPMPIEPMKLLAIVAIAQRWTPSMVYASGFAMGIIWVLIASTGIMVRIGKATPNSVIRGIQASLGLLLAFEALTMISSWWLIGIVSVVLVVALRQNRYAPAAIVLMALGVAVIFLKDQLSEVRFDSIVLPPITSFRLEDVWQALLLAGFAQIPLTATNAVMATSSLIKTYWPDKRVTERQLSLNMGIMNLVLPFFGGMPLCHGAGGLAGQYYFGARTGGTNIIEGIIEISMGLFLATSIARLLTLFPTAIIGAMLFLVGIELAKFAKDIRLNKDLIPMGFTVVLSLATNMAYGFLAGMAAHHLIRFIYRKKGYCTCHSKPIEHAQE
;
A
#
# COMPACT_ATOMS: atom_id res chain seq x y z
N MET A 1 26.54 -13.01 5.24
CA MET A 1 27.50 -12.67 4.17
C MET A 1 27.40 -11.17 3.89
N LYS A 2 28.52 -10.49 3.76
CA LYS A 2 28.55 -9.04 3.44
C LYS A 2 29.27 -8.84 2.12
N ILE A 3 28.63 -8.19 1.17
CA ILE A 3 29.19 -7.87 -0.14
C ILE A 3 29.10 -6.36 -0.33
N ARG A 4 30.23 -5.66 -0.25
CA ARG A 4 30.30 -4.19 -0.31
C ARG A 4 29.37 -3.55 0.73
N SER A 5 28.31 -2.85 0.28
CA SER A 5 27.32 -2.16 1.12
C SER A 5 26.08 -3.00 1.42
N PHE A 6 26.04 -4.26 0.98
CA PHE A 6 24.90 -5.16 1.18
C PHE A 6 25.22 -6.24 2.20
N GLU A 7 24.28 -6.52 3.07
CA GLU A 7 24.33 -7.65 4.00
C GLU A 7 23.27 -8.68 3.62
N PHE A 8 23.65 -9.96 3.69
CA PHE A 8 22.77 -11.09 3.42
C PHE A 8 22.84 -12.02 4.64
N ASN A 9 21.93 -11.81 5.58
CA ASN A 9 21.85 -12.52 6.84
C ASN A 9 20.39 -12.66 7.29
N LEU A 10 20.14 -13.40 8.37
CA LEU A 10 18.79 -13.62 8.91
C LEU A 10 18.09 -12.34 9.36
N ARG A 11 18.84 -11.28 9.72
CA ARG A 11 18.24 -9.99 10.09
C ARG A 11 17.69 -9.27 8.87
N GLU A 12 18.41 -9.27 7.75
CA GLU A 12 17.93 -8.69 6.50
C GLU A 12 16.75 -9.51 5.96
N LEU A 13 16.77 -10.84 6.08
CA LEU A 13 15.63 -11.70 5.74
C LEU A 13 14.42 -11.44 6.65
N ALA A 14 14.61 -11.31 7.96
CA ALA A 14 13.51 -10.93 8.85
C ALA A 14 12.98 -9.52 8.54
N GLY A 15 13.88 -8.60 8.19
CA GLY A 15 13.55 -7.25 7.77
C GLY A 15 12.72 -7.22 6.50
N SER A 16 12.99 -8.09 5.51
CA SER A 16 12.21 -8.17 4.27
C SER A 16 10.74 -8.57 4.49
N MET A 17 10.43 -9.15 5.64
CA MET A 17 9.05 -9.50 6.02
C MET A 17 8.33 -8.38 6.77
N GLY A 18 8.98 -7.23 6.95
CA GLY A 18 8.49 -6.15 7.82
C GLY A 18 7.23 -5.43 7.33
N ASP A 19 6.95 -5.45 6.04
CA ASP A 19 5.79 -4.84 5.39
C ASP A 19 4.71 -5.84 4.95
N PHE A 20 4.94 -7.15 5.14
CA PHE A 20 4.01 -8.23 4.76
C PHE A 20 2.60 -8.06 5.33
N GLY A 21 2.46 -7.38 6.46
CA GLY A 21 1.14 -7.08 7.05
C GLY A 21 0.23 -6.25 6.16
N THR A 22 0.79 -5.42 5.29
CA THR A 22 0.05 -4.61 4.31
C THR A 22 0.19 -5.15 2.89
N LEU A 23 1.36 -5.66 2.56
CA LEU A 23 1.68 -6.15 1.21
C LEU A 23 0.79 -7.34 0.83
N PHE A 24 0.80 -8.40 1.63
CA PHE A 24 0.08 -9.64 1.30
C PHE A 24 -1.43 -9.46 1.15
N PRO A 25 -2.16 -8.80 2.08
CA PRO A 25 -3.60 -8.63 1.90
C PRO A 25 -3.97 -7.92 0.60
N LEU A 26 -3.21 -6.91 0.21
CA LEU A 26 -3.47 -6.13 -0.99
C LEU A 26 -3.05 -6.87 -2.27
N ALA A 27 -1.89 -7.54 -2.26
CA ALA A 27 -1.44 -8.37 -3.38
C ALA A 27 -2.41 -9.54 -3.65
N ILE A 28 -2.84 -10.23 -2.57
CA ILE A 28 -3.85 -11.29 -2.66
C ILE A 28 -5.17 -10.71 -3.17
N GLY A 29 -5.60 -9.55 -2.68
CA GLY A 29 -6.80 -8.87 -3.16
C GLY A 29 -6.72 -8.56 -4.66
N TYR A 30 -5.59 -8.06 -5.15
CA TYR A 30 -5.39 -7.83 -6.57
C TYR A 30 -5.49 -9.12 -7.40
N ILE A 31 -4.90 -10.22 -6.94
CA ILE A 31 -4.95 -11.50 -7.66
C ILE A 31 -6.35 -12.11 -7.57
N ALA A 32 -6.90 -12.24 -6.36
CA ALA A 32 -8.13 -12.97 -6.10
C ALA A 32 -9.40 -12.21 -6.53
N VAL A 33 -9.41 -10.89 -6.41
CA VAL A 33 -10.60 -10.06 -6.68
C VAL A 33 -10.51 -9.35 -8.03
N CYS A 34 -9.36 -8.76 -8.34
CA CYS A 34 -9.17 -8.03 -9.59
C CYS A 34 -8.66 -8.93 -10.74
N GLY A 35 -8.25 -10.18 -10.46
CA GLY A 35 -7.82 -11.15 -11.47
C GLY A 35 -6.43 -10.87 -12.05
N LEU A 36 -5.53 -10.20 -11.32
CA LEU A 36 -4.17 -9.98 -11.80
C LEU A 36 -3.40 -11.30 -11.92
N ASN A 37 -2.54 -11.37 -12.92
CA ASN A 37 -1.68 -12.53 -13.11
C ASN A 37 -0.60 -12.59 -12.02
N PRO A 38 -0.49 -13.71 -11.24
CA PRO A 38 0.49 -13.81 -10.16
C PRO A 38 1.94 -13.72 -10.62
N ALA A 39 2.28 -14.27 -11.81
CA ALA A 39 3.64 -14.17 -12.34
C ALA A 39 4.00 -12.72 -12.64
N GLY A 40 3.11 -11.99 -13.34
CA GLY A 40 3.33 -10.59 -13.62
C GLY A 40 3.47 -9.76 -12.36
N LEU A 41 2.54 -9.92 -11.42
CA LEU A 41 2.55 -9.18 -10.16
C LEU A 41 3.82 -9.43 -9.36
N LEU A 42 4.16 -10.69 -9.08
CA LEU A 42 5.28 -11.05 -8.20
C LEU A 42 6.63 -10.80 -8.85
N VAL A 43 6.82 -11.16 -10.13
CA VAL A 43 8.10 -10.92 -10.82
C VAL A 43 8.38 -9.44 -10.95
N MET A 44 7.37 -8.63 -11.31
CA MET A 44 7.57 -7.18 -11.46
C MET A 44 7.81 -6.51 -10.12
N MET A 45 7.14 -6.93 -9.05
CA MET A 45 7.40 -6.45 -7.70
C MET A 45 8.81 -6.82 -7.25
N GLY A 46 9.23 -8.06 -7.46
CA GLY A 46 10.57 -8.52 -7.13
C GLY A 46 11.67 -7.78 -7.91
N LEU A 47 11.46 -7.48 -9.19
CA LEU A 47 12.38 -6.65 -9.98
C LEU A 47 12.46 -5.23 -9.42
N ALA A 48 11.32 -4.63 -9.06
CA ALA A 48 11.29 -3.31 -8.43
C ALA A 48 12.05 -3.32 -7.09
N ASN A 49 11.87 -4.37 -6.27
CA ASN A 49 12.62 -4.56 -5.04
C ASN A 49 14.13 -4.63 -5.29
N ILE A 50 14.59 -5.49 -6.18
CA ILE A 50 16.02 -5.65 -6.48
C ILE A 50 16.62 -4.33 -7.00
N VAL A 51 16.00 -3.70 -7.99
CA VAL A 51 16.48 -2.42 -8.55
C VAL A 51 16.54 -1.35 -7.47
N THR A 52 15.51 -1.23 -6.67
CA THR A 52 15.43 -0.25 -5.58
C THR A 52 16.49 -0.51 -4.50
N GLY A 53 16.74 -1.77 -4.14
CA GLY A 53 17.80 -2.17 -3.22
C GLY A 53 19.18 -1.73 -3.72
N PHE A 54 19.46 -1.90 -5.01
CA PHE A 54 20.72 -1.44 -5.61
C PHE A 54 20.84 0.09 -5.67
N VAL A 55 19.75 0.78 -6.01
CA VAL A 55 19.72 2.25 -6.17
C VAL A 55 19.97 2.95 -4.83
N TYR A 56 19.24 2.57 -3.79
CA TYR A 56 19.32 3.26 -2.51
C TYR A 56 20.36 2.67 -1.56
N ARG A 57 20.68 1.39 -1.70
CA ARG A 57 21.56 0.63 -0.78
C ARG A 57 21.09 0.69 0.68
N LEU A 58 19.82 0.91 0.87
CA LEU A 58 19.08 0.97 2.12
C LEU A 58 17.83 0.09 1.98
N PRO A 59 17.24 -0.38 3.07
CA PRO A 59 15.90 -0.95 3.02
C PRO A 59 14.95 0.11 2.45
N MET A 60 14.15 -0.29 1.48
CA MET A 60 13.21 0.59 0.83
C MET A 60 11.98 -0.22 0.42
N PRO A 61 10.88 -0.14 1.17
CA PRO A 61 9.71 -0.98 0.94
C PRO A 61 9.11 -0.71 -0.45
N ILE A 62 8.69 -1.77 -1.09
CA ILE A 62 7.94 -1.75 -2.34
C ILE A 62 6.55 -2.29 -2.04
N GLU A 63 5.60 -1.38 -1.88
CA GLU A 63 4.23 -1.67 -1.46
C GLU A 63 3.22 -1.24 -2.52
N PRO A 64 2.04 -1.90 -2.60
CA PRO A 64 0.94 -1.40 -3.41
C PRO A 64 0.52 0.02 -3.01
N MET A 65 0.19 0.85 -3.98
CA MET A 65 -0.45 2.15 -3.73
C MET A 65 -1.80 1.92 -3.04
N LYS A 66 -1.85 2.16 -1.73
CA LYS A 66 -2.94 1.71 -0.84
C LYS A 66 -4.31 2.16 -1.29
N LEU A 67 -4.47 3.43 -1.67
CA LEU A 67 -5.77 3.94 -2.10
C LEU A 67 -6.23 3.27 -3.40
N LEU A 68 -5.34 3.17 -4.40
CA LEU A 68 -5.65 2.49 -5.65
C LEU A 68 -5.99 1.01 -5.41
N ALA A 69 -5.19 0.31 -4.59
CA ALA A 69 -5.43 -1.09 -4.28
C ALA A 69 -6.79 -1.31 -3.61
N ILE A 70 -7.12 -0.50 -2.62
CA ILE A 70 -8.36 -0.62 -1.86
C ILE A 70 -9.58 -0.33 -2.73
N VAL A 71 -9.54 0.75 -3.51
CA VAL A 71 -10.65 1.10 -4.42
C VAL A 71 -10.79 0.03 -5.52
N ALA A 72 -9.68 -0.44 -6.09
CA ALA A 72 -9.69 -1.49 -7.09
C ALA A 72 -10.32 -2.79 -6.57
N ILE A 73 -9.95 -3.22 -5.36
CA ILE A 73 -10.51 -4.42 -4.73
C ILE A 73 -11.99 -4.23 -4.41
N ALA A 74 -12.37 -3.13 -3.77
CA ALA A 74 -13.75 -2.86 -3.39
C ALA A 74 -14.70 -2.69 -4.59
N GLN A 75 -14.20 -2.11 -5.70
CA GLN A 75 -14.97 -1.92 -6.92
C GLN A 75 -14.74 -3.02 -7.96
N ARG A 76 -13.94 -4.04 -7.64
CA ARG A 76 -13.62 -5.18 -8.52
C ARG A 76 -13.11 -4.74 -9.89
N TRP A 77 -12.10 -3.86 -9.90
CA TRP A 77 -11.51 -3.37 -11.14
C TRP A 77 -10.95 -4.51 -11.99
N THR A 78 -11.06 -4.36 -13.29
CA THR A 78 -10.41 -5.28 -14.24
C THR A 78 -8.88 -5.14 -14.17
N PRO A 79 -8.12 -6.16 -14.58
CA PRO A 79 -6.65 -6.04 -14.70
C PRO A 79 -6.23 -4.86 -15.56
N SER A 80 -6.91 -4.61 -16.69
CA SER A 80 -6.66 -3.45 -17.56
C SER A 80 -6.72 -2.14 -16.80
N MET A 81 -7.74 -1.94 -15.97
CA MET A 81 -7.92 -0.72 -15.17
C MET A 81 -6.84 -0.57 -14.08
N VAL A 82 -6.41 -1.68 -13.47
CA VAL A 82 -5.29 -1.65 -12.50
C VAL A 82 -3.99 -1.26 -13.19
N TYR A 83 -3.66 -1.86 -14.34
CA TYR A 83 -2.46 -1.51 -15.12
C TYR A 83 -2.49 -0.06 -15.59
N ALA A 84 -3.64 0.40 -16.11
CA ALA A 84 -3.85 1.78 -16.52
C ALA A 84 -3.62 2.76 -15.36
N SER A 85 -4.07 2.43 -14.15
CA SER A 85 -3.86 3.26 -12.96
C SER A 85 -2.38 3.36 -12.59
N GLY A 86 -1.63 2.26 -12.69
CA GLY A 86 -0.19 2.26 -12.48
C GLY A 86 0.52 3.15 -13.47
N PHE A 87 0.24 3.00 -14.75
CA PHE A 87 0.82 3.83 -15.81
C PHE A 87 0.51 5.31 -15.63
N ALA A 88 -0.74 5.67 -15.31
CA ALA A 88 -1.13 7.04 -15.01
C ALA A 88 -0.33 7.64 -13.87
N MET A 89 -0.19 6.90 -12.76
CA MET A 89 0.62 7.31 -11.62
C MET A 89 2.09 7.41 -11.99
N GLY A 90 2.59 6.53 -12.86
CA GLY A 90 3.96 6.61 -13.39
C GLY A 90 4.25 7.95 -14.07
N ILE A 91 3.39 8.36 -15.00
CA ILE A 91 3.49 9.68 -15.68
C ILE A 91 3.46 10.81 -14.65
N ILE A 92 2.48 10.80 -13.74
CA ILE A 92 2.30 11.85 -12.75
C ILE A 92 3.53 11.99 -11.85
N TRP A 93 4.09 10.87 -11.37
CA TRP A 93 5.24 10.89 -10.48
C TRP A 93 6.54 11.33 -11.19
N VAL A 94 6.73 11.00 -12.46
CA VAL A 94 7.84 11.54 -13.26
C VAL A 94 7.69 13.07 -13.45
N LEU A 95 6.48 13.54 -13.75
CA LEU A 95 6.21 14.99 -13.87
C LEU A 95 6.42 15.72 -12.54
N ILE A 96 5.96 15.18 -11.43
CA ILE A 96 6.20 15.74 -10.09
C ILE A 96 7.69 15.78 -9.77
N ALA A 97 8.44 14.71 -10.08
CA ALA A 97 9.88 14.65 -9.85
C ALA A 97 10.66 15.67 -10.71
N SER A 98 10.25 15.86 -11.97
CA SER A 98 10.92 16.78 -12.90
C SER A 98 10.65 18.25 -12.55
N THR A 99 9.41 18.58 -12.14
CA THR A 99 9.00 19.95 -11.83
C THR A 99 9.36 20.41 -10.41
N GLY A 100 9.69 19.47 -9.51
CA GLY A 100 9.97 19.78 -8.09
C GLY A 100 8.77 20.28 -7.30
N ILE A 101 7.55 20.15 -7.84
CA ILE A 101 6.29 20.61 -7.20
C ILE A 101 5.94 19.82 -5.95
N MET A 102 6.64 18.73 -5.67
CA MET A 102 6.40 17.79 -4.59
C MET A 102 6.16 18.46 -3.23
N VAL A 103 7.07 19.35 -2.84
CA VAL A 103 6.99 20.07 -1.56
C VAL A 103 5.72 20.95 -1.48
N ARG A 104 5.30 21.53 -2.62
CA ARG A 104 4.07 22.34 -2.69
C ARG A 104 2.82 21.49 -2.49
N ILE A 105 2.77 20.30 -3.11
CA ILE A 105 1.64 19.36 -2.96
C ILE A 105 1.49 18.95 -1.50
N GLY A 106 2.58 18.53 -0.84
CA GLY A 106 2.56 18.13 0.56
C GLY A 106 2.10 19.25 1.50
N LYS A 107 2.60 20.49 1.28
CA LYS A 107 2.21 21.65 2.09
C LYS A 107 0.78 22.14 1.81
N ALA A 108 0.28 21.95 0.59
CA ALA A 108 -1.06 22.40 0.20
C ALA A 108 -2.16 21.48 0.71
N THR A 109 -1.84 20.23 1.03
CA THR A 109 -2.85 19.25 1.46
C THR A 109 -2.95 19.22 2.99
N PRO A 110 -4.12 19.60 3.57
CA PRO A 110 -4.32 19.57 5.02
C PRO A 110 -4.33 18.15 5.57
N ASN A 111 -3.77 17.95 6.75
CA ASN A 111 -3.77 16.65 7.42
C ASN A 111 -5.20 16.11 7.64
N SER A 112 -6.17 16.96 7.94
CA SER A 112 -7.57 16.58 8.10
C SER A 112 -8.16 15.91 6.86
N VAL A 113 -7.81 16.39 5.66
CA VAL A 113 -8.25 15.79 4.40
C VAL A 113 -7.56 14.44 4.17
N ILE A 114 -6.24 14.35 4.43
CA ILE A 114 -5.50 13.08 4.33
C ILE A 114 -6.08 12.03 5.28
N ARG A 115 -6.35 12.40 6.53
CA ARG A 115 -6.98 11.51 7.52
C ARG A 115 -8.41 11.13 7.13
N GLY A 116 -9.15 12.04 6.49
CA GLY A 116 -10.46 11.76 5.92
C GLY A 116 -10.39 10.67 4.83
N ILE A 117 -9.44 10.76 3.91
CA ILE A 117 -9.20 9.73 2.90
C ILE A 117 -8.86 8.38 3.57
N GLN A 118 -7.93 8.38 4.53
CA GLN A 118 -7.54 7.15 5.23
C GLN A 118 -8.71 6.50 5.99
N ALA A 119 -9.54 7.31 6.65
CA ALA A 119 -10.75 6.83 7.33
C ALA A 119 -11.76 6.25 6.32
N SER A 120 -11.98 6.93 5.19
CA SER A 120 -12.85 6.43 4.12
C SER A 120 -12.39 5.09 3.57
N LEU A 121 -11.08 4.95 3.35
CA LEU A 121 -10.48 3.68 2.91
C LEU A 121 -10.65 2.57 3.94
N GLY A 122 -10.46 2.89 5.22
CA GLY A 122 -10.69 1.94 6.31
C GLY A 122 -12.14 1.45 6.36
N LEU A 123 -13.10 2.36 6.19
CA LEU A 123 -14.53 2.02 6.13
C LEU A 123 -14.87 1.21 4.86
N LEU A 124 -14.36 1.60 3.70
CA LEU A 124 -14.58 0.88 2.45
C LEU A 124 -14.08 -0.56 2.54
N LEU A 125 -12.86 -0.76 3.08
CA LEU A 125 -12.33 -2.08 3.34
C LEU A 125 -13.13 -2.86 4.38
N ALA A 126 -13.62 -2.20 5.43
CA ALA A 126 -14.44 -2.87 6.43
C ALA A 126 -15.73 -3.41 5.83
N PHE A 127 -16.39 -2.65 4.95
CA PHE A 127 -17.59 -3.14 4.24
C PHE A 127 -17.28 -4.33 3.33
N GLU A 128 -16.23 -4.26 2.51
CA GLU A 128 -15.83 -5.37 1.64
C GLU A 128 -15.40 -6.60 2.47
N ALA A 129 -14.64 -6.38 3.53
CA ALA A 129 -14.23 -7.42 4.46
C ALA A 129 -15.43 -8.13 5.09
N LEU A 130 -16.46 -7.41 5.55
CA LEU A 130 -17.67 -8.00 6.11
C LEU A 130 -18.41 -8.87 5.10
N THR A 131 -18.52 -8.40 3.86
CA THR A 131 -19.13 -9.18 2.77
C THR A 131 -18.36 -10.48 2.52
N MET A 132 -17.02 -10.44 2.52
CA MET A 132 -16.20 -11.64 2.34
C MET A 132 -16.25 -12.57 3.55
N ILE A 133 -16.21 -12.03 4.77
CA ILE A 133 -16.30 -12.80 6.03
C ILE A 133 -17.60 -13.57 6.10
N SER A 134 -18.70 -12.99 5.64
CA SER A 134 -20.03 -13.62 5.69
C SER A 134 -20.15 -14.86 4.79
N SER A 135 -19.24 -15.04 3.80
CA SER A 135 -19.24 -16.22 2.92
C SER A 135 -18.99 -17.54 3.67
N TRP A 136 -18.26 -17.48 4.78
CA TRP A 136 -18.04 -18.60 5.70
C TRP A 136 -17.83 -18.03 7.11
N TRP A 137 -18.93 -17.66 7.75
CA TRP A 137 -18.94 -16.85 8.96
C TRP A 137 -18.13 -17.43 10.12
N LEU A 138 -18.10 -18.78 10.30
CA LEU A 138 -17.34 -19.43 11.37
C LEU A 138 -15.83 -19.20 11.21
N ILE A 139 -15.29 -19.51 10.03
CA ILE A 139 -13.87 -19.27 9.71
C ILE A 139 -13.57 -17.77 9.72
N GLY A 140 -14.50 -16.95 9.23
CA GLY A 140 -14.39 -15.51 9.24
C GLY A 140 -14.24 -14.94 10.65
N ILE A 141 -15.07 -15.34 11.60
CA ILE A 141 -14.97 -14.91 13.01
C ILE A 141 -13.66 -15.37 13.63
N VAL A 142 -13.29 -16.64 13.46
CA VAL A 142 -12.00 -17.16 13.95
C VAL A 142 -10.84 -16.33 13.39
N SER A 143 -10.87 -16.01 12.10
CA SER A 143 -9.84 -15.20 11.45
C SER A 143 -9.80 -13.77 12.00
N VAL A 144 -10.95 -13.14 12.24
CA VAL A 144 -11.02 -11.79 12.86
C VAL A 144 -10.48 -11.81 14.29
N VAL A 145 -10.81 -12.83 15.08
CA VAL A 145 -10.27 -13.00 16.44
C VAL A 145 -8.75 -13.14 16.40
N LEU A 146 -8.21 -13.95 15.49
CA LEU A 146 -6.76 -14.07 15.28
C LEU A 146 -6.11 -12.73 14.87
N VAL A 147 -6.76 -11.96 13.97
CA VAL A 147 -6.29 -10.62 13.59
C VAL A 147 -6.18 -9.71 14.81
N VAL A 148 -7.24 -9.66 15.63
CA VAL A 148 -7.27 -8.77 16.81
C VAL A 148 -6.25 -9.21 17.85
N ALA A 149 -6.11 -10.51 18.09
CA ALA A 149 -5.18 -11.09 19.08
C ALA A 149 -3.70 -10.89 18.64
N LEU A 150 -3.41 -11.04 17.35
CA LEU A 150 -2.04 -11.06 16.82
C LEU A 150 -1.61 -9.72 16.20
N ARG A 151 -2.47 -8.70 16.12
CA ARG A 151 -2.19 -7.44 15.42
C ARG A 151 -0.93 -6.70 15.87
N GLN A 152 -0.47 -6.94 17.09
CA GLN A 152 0.75 -6.33 17.66
C GLN A 152 1.85 -7.37 17.93
N ASN A 153 1.64 -8.62 17.51
CA ASN A 153 2.60 -9.66 17.75
C ASN A 153 3.70 -9.62 16.68
N ARG A 154 4.94 -9.34 17.11
CA ARG A 154 6.11 -9.26 16.22
C ARG A 154 6.63 -10.64 15.77
N TYR A 155 6.33 -11.70 16.53
CA TYR A 155 6.82 -13.05 16.24
C TYR A 155 5.88 -13.83 15.32
N ALA A 156 4.59 -13.51 15.37
CA ALA A 156 3.57 -14.14 14.56
C ALA A 156 2.65 -13.07 13.95
N PRO A 157 3.06 -12.38 12.86
CA PRO A 157 2.24 -11.38 12.20
C PRO A 157 0.91 -12.00 11.75
N ALA A 158 -0.20 -11.31 12.06
CA ALA A 158 -1.55 -11.82 11.80
C ALA A 158 -1.75 -12.27 10.35
N ALA A 159 -1.21 -11.53 9.37
CA ALA A 159 -1.31 -11.88 7.95
C ALA A 159 -0.68 -13.24 7.63
N ILE A 160 0.49 -13.56 8.20
CA ILE A 160 1.19 -14.83 7.99
C ILE A 160 0.40 -15.98 8.63
N VAL A 161 -0.13 -15.77 9.84
CA VAL A 161 -0.95 -16.79 10.53
C VAL A 161 -2.24 -17.05 9.75
N LEU A 162 -2.88 -16.04 9.20
CA LEU A 162 -4.06 -16.19 8.35
C LEU A 162 -3.75 -16.90 7.02
N MET A 163 -2.59 -16.62 6.43
CA MET A 163 -2.11 -17.37 5.26
C MET A 163 -1.95 -18.84 5.60
N ALA A 164 -1.26 -19.16 6.70
CA ALA A 164 -1.09 -20.55 7.16
C ALA A 164 -2.44 -21.23 7.45
N LEU A 165 -3.38 -20.52 8.07
CA LEU A 165 -4.74 -21.02 8.30
C LEU A 165 -5.46 -21.33 7.00
N GLY A 166 -5.38 -20.45 5.99
CA GLY A 166 -5.97 -20.67 4.68
C GLY A 166 -5.40 -21.90 3.97
N VAL A 167 -4.08 -22.04 3.98
CA VAL A 167 -3.40 -23.23 3.44
C VAL A 167 -3.80 -24.49 4.21
N ALA A 168 -3.91 -24.42 5.54
CA ALA A 168 -4.37 -25.55 6.36
C ALA A 168 -5.80 -25.98 6.01
N VAL A 169 -6.72 -25.03 5.76
CA VAL A 169 -8.08 -25.33 5.32
C VAL A 169 -8.09 -26.02 3.95
N ILE A 170 -7.26 -25.59 3.01
CA ILE A 170 -7.11 -26.24 1.70
C ILE A 170 -6.56 -27.67 1.86
N PHE A 171 -5.57 -27.85 2.74
CA PHE A 171 -5.01 -29.16 3.07
C PHE A 171 -6.04 -30.12 3.63
N LEU A 172 -6.82 -29.65 4.61
CA LEU A 172 -7.88 -30.46 5.26
C LEU A 172 -9.01 -30.85 4.28
N LYS A 173 -9.16 -30.12 3.17
CA LYS A 173 -10.09 -30.44 2.08
C LYS A 173 -9.51 -31.36 1.01
N ASP A 174 -8.29 -31.88 1.23
CA ASP A 174 -7.54 -32.74 0.28
C ASP A 174 -7.32 -32.09 -1.11
N GLN A 175 -7.25 -30.75 -1.13
CA GLN A 175 -7.08 -29.97 -2.37
C GLN A 175 -5.61 -29.54 -2.61
N LEU A 176 -4.68 -29.95 -1.73
CA LEU A 176 -3.25 -29.58 -1.84
C LEU A 176 -2.48 -30.39 -2.89
N SER A 177 -3.04 -31.54 -3.32
CA SER A 177 -2.45 -32.38 -4.39
C SER A 177 -2.27 -31.65 -5.72
N GLU A 178 -2.89 -30.50 -5.86
CA GLU A 178 -2.85 -29.65 -7.03
C GLU A 178 -1.71 -28.63 -7.04
N VAL A 179 -0.98 -28.48 -5.92
CA VAL A 179 0.21 -27.59 -5.87
C VAL A 179 1.38 -28.30 -6.53
N ARG A 180 1.82 -27.78 -7.65
CA ARG A 180 2.97 -28.28 -8.41
C ARG A 180 3.93 -27.14 -8.68
N PHE A 181 5.21 -27.46 -8.74
CA PHE A 181 6.18 -26.54 -9.31
C PHE A 181 5.92 -26.45 -10.82
N ASP A 182 5.71 -25.23 -11.29
CA ASP A 182 5.51 -24.98 -12.71
C ASP A 182 6.83 -25.07 -13.48
N SER A 183 6.76 -25.39 -14.75
CA SER A 183 7.77 -24.91 -15.70
C SER A 183 7.75 -23.38 -15.64
N ILE A 184 8.88 -22.75 -15.87
CA ILE A 184 9.05 -21.29 -15.76
C ILE A 184 7.88 -20.55 -16.43
N VAL A 185 7.12 -19.78 -15.61
CA VAL A 185 6.02 -18.94 -16.07
C VAL A 185 6.52 -17.50 -16.18
N LEU A 186 6.60 -16.98 -17.38
CA LEU A 186 7.04 -15.60 -17.60
C LEU A 186 5.91 -14.59 -17.31
N PRO A 187 6.25 -13.37 -16.89
CA PRO A 187 5.29 -12.27 -16.81
C PRO A 187 4.58 -12.06 -18.15
N PRO A 188 3.26 -11.86 -18.16
CA PRO A 188 2.54 -11.58 -19.38
C PRO A 188 2.88 -10.19 -19.93
N ILE A 189 2.88 -10.04 -21.25
CA ILE A 189 2.82 -8.73 -21.86
C ILE A 189 1.37 -8.27 -21.80
N THR A 190 1.12 -7.14 -21.17
CA THR A 190 -0.22 -6.62 -20.93
C THR A 190 -0.47 -5.32 -21.68
N SER A 191 -1.73 -5.07 -21.98
CA SER A 191 -2.20 -3.81 -22.54
C SER A 191 -3.38 -3.29 -21.72
N PHE A 192 -3.65 -2.00 -21.80
CA PHE A 192 -4.77 -1.34 -21.15
C PHE A 192 -5.35 -0.26 -22.06
N ARG A 193 -6.60 0.12 -21.83
CA ARG A 193 -7.29 1.15 -22.61
C ARG A 193 -6.96 2.53 -22.06
N LEU A 194 -6.87 3.53 -22.93
CA LEU A 194 -6.70 4.92 -22.50
C LEU A 194 -7.88 5.44 -21.67
N GLU A 195 -9.08 4.92 -21.92
CA GLU A 195 -10.27 5.23 -21.14
C GLU A 195 -10.12 4.80 -19.68
N ASP A 196 -9.51 3.62 -19.44
CA ASP A 196 -9.23 3.09 -18.09
C ASP A 196 -8.26 4.00 -17.33
N VAL A 197 -7.32 4.66 -18.02
CA VAL A 197 -6.41 5.65 -17.41
C VAL A 197 -7.19 6.79 -16.80
N TRP A 198 -8.11 7.36 -17.55
CA TRP A 198 -8.92 8.50 -17.07
C TRP A 198 -9.89 8.08 -15.96
N GLN A 199 -10.55 6.95 -16.12
CA GLN A 199 -11.46 6.41 -15.09
C GLN A 199 -10.73 6.13 -13.79
N ALA A 200 -9.57 5.48 -13.83
CA ALA A 200 -8.79 5.19 -12.64
C ALA A 200 -8.31 6.47 -11.94
N LEU A 201 -7.92 7.51 -12.70
CA LEU A 201 -7.56 8.81 -12.13
C LEU A 201 -8.73 9.46 -11.41
N LEU A 202 -9.91 9.48 -12.02
CA LEU A 202 -11.12 10.07 -11.43
C LEU A 202 -11.59 9.32 -10.18
N LEU A 203 -11.53 7.99 -10.19
CA LEU A 203 -12.05 7.19 -9.08
C LEU A 203 -11.11 7.22 -7.86
N ALA A 204 -9.81 7.21 -8.08
CA ALA A 204 -8.83 7.05 -7.01
C ALA A 204 -7.53 7.84 -7.22
N GLY A 205 -7.03 7.96 -8.47
CA GLY A 205 -5.69 8.45 -8.75
C GLY A 205 -5.43 9.87 -8.23
N PHE A 206 -6.36 10.80 -8.42
CA PHE A 206 -6.18 12.16 -7.92
C PHE A 206 -6.05 12.24 -6.40
N ALA A 207 -6.79 11.41 -5.66
CA ALA A 207 -6.67 11.35 -4.21
C ALA A 207 -5.42 10.56 -3.74
N GLN A 208 -4.91 9.64 -4.58
CA GLN A 208 -3.65 8.92 -4.32
C GLN A 208 -2.44 9.86 -4.32
N ILE A 209 -2.43 10.91 -5.15
CA ILE A 209 -1.29 11.84 -5.26
C ILE A 209 -0.91 12.45 -3.90
N PRO A 210 -1.80 13.19 -3.19
CA PRO A 210 -1.46 13.79 -1.91
C PRO A 210 -1.18 12.75 -0.83
N LEU A 211 -1.86 11.61 -0.85
CA LEU A 211 -1.60 10.52 0.09
C LEU A 211 -0.19 9.95 -0.09
N THR A 212 0.23 9.68 -1.31
CA THR A 212 1.59 9.21 -1.61
C THR A 212 2.63 10.29 -1.34
N ALA A 213 2.34 11.54 -1.68
CA ALA A 213 3.22 12.69 -1.43
C ALA A 213 3.61 12.78 0.04
N THR A 214 2.64 12.67 0.93
CA THR A 214 2.87 12.78 2.37
C THR A 214 3.42 11.51 3.00
N ASN A 215 2.83 10.34 2.71
CA ASN A 215 3.19 9.09 3.38
C ASN A 215 4.38 8.36 2.74
N ALA A 216 4.46 8.35 1.40
CA ALA A 216 5.48 7.57 0.72
C ALA A 216 6.70 8.39 0.31
N VAL A 217 6.58 9.71 0.19
CA VAL A 217 7.71 10.54 -0.21
C VAL A 217 8.26 11.33 0.97
N MET A 218 7.45 12.23 1.56
CA MET A 218 7.93 13.10 2.64
C MET A 218 8.24 12.31 3.92
N ALA A 219 7.33 11.44 4.36
CA ALA A 219 7.54 10.65 5.56
C ALA A 219 8.70 9.65 5.40
N THR A 220 8.83 8.98 4.25
CA THR A 220 9.92 8.05 3.98
C THR A 220 11.27 8.76 3.95
N SER A 221 11.38 9.92 3.26
CA SER A 221 12.60 10.74 3.25
C SER A 221 13.00 11.17 4.67
N SER A 222 12.02 11.56 5.50
CA SER A 222 12.23 11.93 6.90
C SER A 222 12.71 10.76 7.76
N LEU A 223 12.09 9.58 7.63
CA LEU A 223 12.51 8.37 8.36
C LEU A 223 13.92 7.92 7.99
N ILE A 224 14.26 7.96 6.69
CA ILE A 224 15.63 7.65 6.25
C ILE A 224 16.64 8.55 6.95
N LYS A 225 16.34 9.85 7.02
CA LYS A 225 17.19 10.82 7.70
C LYS A 225 17.36 10.54 9.21
N THR A 226 16.31 9.97 9.82
CA THR A 226 16.34 9.60 11.24
C THR A 226 17.10 8.29 11.47
N TYR A 227 16.85 7.27 10.65
CA TYR A 227 17.44 5.95 10.83
C TYR A 227 18.88 5.84 10.29
N TRP A 228 19.21 6.61 9.25
CA TRP A 228 20.53 6.67 8.61
C TRP A 228 20.96 8.13 8.38
N PRO A 229 21.43 8.84 9.43
CA PRO A 229 21.76 10.27 9.35
C PRO A 229 22.78 10.60 8.25
N ASP A 230 23.70 9.67 7.95
CA ASP A 230 24.75 9.83 6.93
C ASP A 230 24.25 9.58 5.49
N LYS A 231 22.99 9.14 5.32
CA LYS A 231 22.40 8.86 4.02
C LYS A 231 21.37 9.93 3.67
N ARG A 232 21.42 10.39 2.43
CA ARG A 232 20.47 11.37 1.92
C ARG A 232 19.69 10.76 0.77
N VAL A 233 18.39 10.55 0.97
CA VAL A 233 17.45 10.22 -0.08
C VAL A 233 16.45 11.38 -0.17
N THR A 234 16.41 12.00 -1.33
CA THR A 234 15.58 13.18 -1.57
C THR A 234 14.17 12.79 -2.01
N GLU A 235 13.20 13.65 -1.76
CA GLU A 235 11.82 13.48 -2.22
C GLU A 235 11.75 13.34 -3.76
N ARG A 236 12.65 14.03 -4.47
CA ARG A 236 12.77 13.94 -5.93
C ARG A 236 13.19 12.53 -6.37
N GLN A 237 14.20 11.95 -5.70
CA GLN A 237 14.66 10.58 -6.01
C GLN A 237 13.56 9.54 -5.75
N LEU A 238 12.82 9.65 -4.64
CA LEU A 238 11.71 8.77 -4.34
C LEU A 238 10.59 8.89 -5.37
N SER A 239 10.21 10.13 -5.72
CA SER A 239 9.19 10.40 -6.74
C SER A 239 9.59 9.87 -8.12
N LEU A 240 10.87 10.07 -8.52
CA LEU A 240 11.36 9.59 -9.81
C LEU A 240 11.40 8.06 -9.87
N ASN A 241 11.86 7.39 -8.82
CA ASN A 241 11.89 5.94 -8.76
C ASN A 241 10.46 5.36 -8.85
N MET A 242 9.51 5.90 -8.06
CA MET A 242 8.11 5.51 -8.15
C MET A 242 7.54 5.76 -9.56
N GLY A 243 7.90 6.89 -10.17
CA GLY A 243 7.47 7.20 -11.52
C GLY A 243 7.95 6.18 -12.53
N ILE A 244 9.26 5.88 -12.54
CA ILE A 244 9.86 4.93 -13.49
C ILE A 244 9.30 3.53 -13.31
N MET A 245 9.23 3.01 -12.07
CA MET A 245 8.70 1.66 -11.86
C MET A 245 7.24 1.55 -12.33
N ASN A 246 6.39 2.55 -12.04
CA ASN A 246 4.99 2.53 -12.46
C ASN A 246 4.79 2.80 -13.97
N LEU A 247 5.76 3.37 -14.67
CA LEU A 247 5.74 3.43 -16.15
C LEU A 247 6.04 2.08 -16.81
N VAL A 248 6.84 1.23 -16.17
CA VAL A 248 7.33 -0.01 -16.77
C VAL A 248 6.51 -1.22 -16.34
N LEU A 249 6.28 -1.36 -15.03
CA LEU A 249 5.69 -2.58 -14.45
C LEU A 249 4.31 -2.96 -15.01
N PRO A 250 3.39 -2.00 -15.28
CA PRO A 250 2.06 -2.33 -15.80
C PRO A 250 2.08 -3.09 -17.14
N PHE A 251 3.08 -2.89 -17.98
CA PHE A 251 3.19 -3.59 -19.26
C PHE A 251 3.56 -5.07 -19.13
N PHE A 252 3.97 -5.49 -17.94
CA PHE A 252 4.34 -6.88 -17.63
C PHE A 252 3.49 -7.48 -16.50
N GLY A 253 2.31 -6.94 -16.29
CA GLY A 253 1.35 -7.45 -15.29
C GLY A 253 1.61 -6.98 -13.85
N GLY A 254 2.48 -5.97 -13.66
CA GLY A 254 2.75 -5.38 -12.36
C GLY A 254 1.64 -4.44 -11.88
N MET A 255 1.42 -4.40 -10.58
CA MET A 255 0.48 -3.49 -9.93
C MET A 255 1.09 -2.11 -9.64
N PRO A 256 0.28 -1.07 -9.33
CA PRO A 256 0.78 0.24 -8.90
C PRO A 256 1.53 0.15 -7.57
N LEU A 257 2.79 0.61 -7.55
CA LEU A 257 3.70 0.49 -6.41
C LEU A 257 4.19 1.85 -5.89
N CYS A 258 4.48 1.91 -4.59
CA CYS A 258 5.09 3.07 -3.94
C CYS A 258 6.03 2.66 -2.79
N HIS A 259 6.70 3.67 -2.19
CA HIS A 259 7.56 3.51 -1.02
C HIS A 259 6.79 3.92 0.23
N GLY A 260 6.35 2.97 1.06
CA GLY A 260 5.58 3.27 2.26
C GLY A 260 6.47 3.56 3.47
N ALA A 261 6.27 4.70 4.16
CA ALA A 261 7.00 4.99 5.39
C ALA A 261 6.73 3.95 6.48
N GLY A 262 5.50 3.42 6.53
CA GLY A 262 5.14 2.35 7.46
C GLY A 262 5.91 1.05 7.21
N GLY A 263 6.05 0.66 5.93
CA GLY A 263 6.88 -0.48 5.55
C GLY A 263 8.35 -0.29 5.90
N LEU A 264 8.91 0.91 5.65
CA LEU A 264 10.28 1.22 6.03
C LEU A 264 10.49 1.09 7.54
N ALA A 265 9.56 1.62 8.34
CA ALA A 265 9.61 1.47 9.79
C ALA A 265 9.51 0.00 10.22
N GLY A 266 8.64 -0.77 9.59
CA GLY A 266 8.50 -2.21 9.80
C GLY A 266 9.76 -2.98 9.44
N GLN A 267 10.31 -2.79 8.25
CA GLN A 267 11.55 -3.41 7.80
C GLN A 267 12.71 -3.10 8.76
N TYR A 268 12.85 -1.82 9.17
CA TYR A 268 13.87 -1.40 10.14
C TYR A 268 13.68 -2.08 11.51
N TYR A 269 12.43 -2.13 11.99
CA TYR A 269 12.08 -2.76 13.27
C TYR A 269 12.43 -4.25 13.31
N PHE A 270 12.17 -4.98 12.22
CA PHE A 270 12.50 -6.40 12.10
C PHE A 270 13.97 -6.67 11.78
N GLY A 271 14.78 -5.65 11.56
CA GLY A 271 16.23 -5.79 11.52
C GLY A 271 16.90 -5.40 10.21
N ALA A 272 16.16 -5.00 9.19
CA ALA A 272 16.72 -4.50 7.92
C ALA A 272 17.62 -3.27 8.14
N ARG A 273 18.76 -3.26 7.50
CA ARG A 273 19.74 -2.15 7.59
C ARG A 273 20.32 -1.76 6.24
N THR A 274 20.28 -2.64 5.27
CA THR A 274 20.87 -2.44 3.94
C THR A 274 19.89 -2.77 2.82
N GLY A 275 20.22 -2.39 1.59
CA GLY A 275 19.46 -2.82 0.41
C GLY A 275 19.49 -4.34 0.15
N GLY A 276 20.25 -5.10 0.95
CA GLY A 276 20.23 -6.56 0.95
C GLY A 276 18.84 -7.12 1.25
N THR A 277 18.08 -6.46 2.15
CA THR A 277 16.66 -6.76 2.41
C THR A 277 15.84 -6.83 1.13
N ASN A 278 15.90 -5.78 0.31
CA ASN A 278 15.14 -5.72 -0.96
C ASN A 278 15.60 -6.76 -1.97
N ILE A 279 16.90 -7.05 -2.02
CA ILE A 279 17.43 -8.08 -2.92
C ILE A 279 16.93 -9.46 -2.50
N ILE A 280 16.92 -9.77 -1.20
CA ILE A 280 16.40 -11.04 -0.67
C ILE A 280 14.91 -11.16 -0.99
N GLU A 281 14.13 -10.14 -0.65
CA GLU A 281 12.69 -10.07 -0.91
C GLU A 281 12.39 -10.26 -2.39
N GLY A 282 13.06 -9.50 -3.25
CA GLY A 282 12.86 -9.56 -4.68
C GLY A 282 13.23 -10.91 -5.31
N ILE A 283 14.28 -11.59 -4.80
CA ILE A 283 14.62 -12.95 -5.25
C ILE A 283 13.50 -13.93 -4.87
N ILE A 284 12.95 -13.83 -3.65
CA ILE A 284 11.85 -14.66 -3.19
C ILE A 284 10.62 -14.43 -4.06
N GLU A 285 10.24 -13.19 -4.30
CA GLU A 285 9.08 -12.80 -5.10
C GLU A 285 9.22 -13.27 -6.56
N ILE A 286 10.37 -13.05 -7.18
CA ILE A 286 10.65 -13.54 -8.55
C ILE A 286 10.57 -15.06 -8.59
N SER A 287 11.16 -15.76 -7.62
CA SER A 287 11.12 -17.21 -7.57
C SER A 287 9.70 -17.73 -7.44
N MET A 288 8.90 -17.12 -6.56
CA MET A 288 7.48 -17.46 -6.42
C MET A 288 6.70 -17.17 -7.71
N GLY A 289 6.93 -16.03 -8.35
CA GLY A 289 6.26 -15.65 -9.59
C GLY A 289 6.63 -16.55 -10.78
N LEU A 290 7.89 -16.97 -10.89
CA LEU A 290 8.34 -17.82 -12.01
C LEU A 290 7.96 -19.29 -11.86
N PHE A 291 8.00 -19.83 -10.63
CA PHE A 291 7.90 -21.27 -10.39
C PHE A 291 6.60 -21.71 -9.72
N LEU A 292 5.83 -20.79 -9.15
CA LEU A 292 4.61 -21.09 -8.40
C LEU A 292 3.39 -20.28 -8.84
N ALA A 293 3.47 -19.51 -9.93
CA ALA A 293 2.39 -18.62 -10.35
C ALA A 293 1.07 -19.33 -10.57
N THR A 294 1.08 -20.47 -11.27
CA THR A 294 -0.13 -21.26 -11.54
C THR A 294 -0.67 -21.85 -10.22
N SER A 295 0.23 -22.37 -9.38
CA SER A 295 -0.15 -22.88 -8.05
C SER A 295 -0.71 -21.78 -7.15
N ILE A 296 -0.11 -20.58 -7.16
CA ILE A 296 -0.62 -19.40 -6.41
C ILE A 296 -2.01 -19.01 -6.92
N ALA A 297 -2.20 -18.90 -8.25
CA ALA A 297 -3.50 -18.62 -8.83
C ALA A 297 -4.55 -19.63 -8.37
N ARG A 298 -4.22 -20.91 -8.43
CA ARG A 298 -5.10 -22.00 -8.03
C ARG A 298 -5.37 -22.04 -6.54
N LEU A 299 -4.33 -21.90 -5.71
CA LEU A 299 -4.47 -21.79 -4.27
C LEU A 299 -5.39 -20.63 -3.88
N LEU A 300 -5.29 -19.49 -4.55
CA LEU A 300 -6.12 -18.32 -4.25
C LEU A 300 -7.58 -18.52 -4.69
N THR A 301 -7.86 -19.32 -5.75
CA THR A 301 -9.25 -19.68 -6.10
C THR A 301 -9.87 -20.64 -5.09
N LEU A 302 -9.06 -21.47 -4.44
CA LEU A 302 -9.46 -22.41 -3.39
C LEU A 302 -9.43 -21.77 -1.98
N PHE A 303 -8.76 -20.61 -1.87
CA PHE A 303 -8.54 -19.95 -0.59
C PHE A 303 -9.87 -19.41 -0.02
N PRO A 304 -10.18 -19.67 1.25
CA PRO A 304 -11.43 -19.19 1.83
C PRO A 304 -11.53 -17.67 1.76
N THR A 305 -12.51 -17.16 1.03
CA THR A 305 -12.76 -15.73 0.87
C THR A 305 -12.96 -15.03 2.22
N ALA A 306 -13.52 -15.74 3.21
CA ALA A 306 -13.66 -15.24 4.58
C ALA A 306 -12.31 -14.90 5.24
N ILE A 307 -11.25 -15.65 4.95
CA ILE A 307 -9.90 -15.36 5.47
C ILE A 307 -9.33 -14.13 4.76
N ILE A 308 -9.51 -14.02 3.43
CA ILE A 308 -9.12 -12.82 2.67
C ILE A 308 -9.82 -11.59 3.26
N GLY A 309 -11.12 -11.70 3.53
CA GLY A 309 -11.88 -10.63 4.20
C GLY A 309 -11.28 -10.23 5.55
N ALA A 310 -10.89 -11.19 6.39
CA ALA A 310 -10.25 -10.90 7.67
C ALA A 310 -8.86 -10.22 7.50
N MET A 311 -8.11 -10.56 6.46
CA MET A 311 -6.85 -9.88 6.12
C MET A 311 -7.10 -8.43 5.68
N LEU A 312 -8.11 -8.17 4.85
CA LEU A 312 -8.51 -6.82 4.45
C LEU A 312 -9.04 -6.02 5.66
N PHE A 313 -9.75 -6.66 6.58
CA PHE A 313 -10.19 -6.05 7.83
C PHE A 313 -9.00 -5.56 8.69
N LEU A 314 -7.91 -6.34 8.74
CA LEU A 314 -6.66 -5.91 9.40
C LEU A 314 -6.13 -4.60 8.80
N VAL A 315 -6.06 -4.50 7.47
CA VAL A 315 -5.64 -3.27 6.79
C VAL A 315 -6.58 -2.11 7.11
N GLY A 316 -7.89 -2.36 7.16
CA GLY A 316 -8.90 -1.38 7.57
C GLY A 316 -8.66 -0.84 8.98
N ILE A 317 -8.35 -1.71 9.95
CA ILE A 317 -7.98 -1.31 11.32
C ILE A 317 -6.72 -0.43 11.33
N GLU A 318 -5.69 -0.80 10.59
CA GLU A 318 -4.44 -0.03 10.53
C GLU A 318 -4.68 1.37 9.95
N LEU A 319 -5.53 1.49 8.93
CA LEU A 319 -5.91 2.79 8.38
C LEU A 319 -6.77 3.62 9.35
N ALA A 320 -7.67 3.00 10.08
CA ALA A 320 -8.51 3.68 11.06
C ALA A 320 -7.70 4.30 12.23
N LYS A 321 -6.54 3.71 12.57
CA LYS A 321 -5.65 4.27 13.61
C LYS A 321 -5.17 5.68 13.29
N PHE A 322 -4.99 6.00 12.02
CA PHE A 322 -4.56 7.33 11.60
C PHE A 322 -5.59 8.44 11.88
N ALA A 323 -6.87 8.09 12.08
CA ALA A 323 -7.90 9.06 12.45
C ALA A 323 -7.78 9.57 13.90
N LYS A 324 -7.01 8.86 14.77
CA LYS A 324 -6.83 9.24 16.19
C LYS A 324 -6.09 10.56 16.39
N ASP A 325 -5.27 10.98 15.41
CA ASP A 325 -4.47 12.20 15.52
C ASP A 325 -5.28 13.48 15.29
N ILE A 326 -6.56 13.36 14.93
CA ILE A 326 -7.43 14.50 14.65
C ILE A 326 -8.04 15.02 15.94
N ARG A 327 -7.76 16.28 16.24
CA ARG A 327 -8.39 17.00 17.35
C ARG A 327 -9.86 17.29 17.01
N LEU A 328 -10.76 17.08 17.99
CA LEU A 328 -12.22 17.25 17.90
C LEU A 328 -12.70 18.70 17.61
N ASN A 329 -11.92 19.50 16.87
CA ASN A 329 -12.16 20.90 16.58
C ASN A 329 -12.41 21.14 15.07
N LYS A 330 -11.79 22.20 14.54
CA LYS A 330 -11.93 22.71 13.18
C LYS A 330 -11.53 21.71 12.10
N ASP A 331 -10.68 20.73 12.42
CA ASP A 331 -10.19 19.71 11.51
C ASP A 331 -11.20 18.57 11.26
N LEU A 332 -12.19 18.42 12.17
CA LEU A 332 -13.21 17.39 12.03
C LEU A 332 -14.17 17.67 10.84
N ILE A 333 -14.45 18.94 10.55
CA ILE A 333 -15.36 19.31 9.47
C ILE A 333 -14.80 18.94 8.09
N PRO A 334 -13.56 19.35 7.70
CA PRO A 334 -12.98 18.92 6.44
C PRO A 334 -12.82 17.40 6.35
N MET A 335 -12.46 16.74 7.45
CA MET A 335 -12.39 15.29 7.51
C MET A 335 -13.76 14.65 7.25
N GLY A 336 -14.82 15.13 7.91
CA GLY A 336 -16.18 14.64 7.74
C GLY A 336 -16.69 14.79 6.31
N PHE A 337 -16.48 15.95 5.69
CA PHE A 337 -16.81 16.17 4.26
C PHE A 337 -16.03 15.20 3.36
N THR A 338 -14.73 15.00 3.62
CA THR A 338 -13.93 14.03 2.88
C THR A 338 -14.51 12.63 3.00
N VAL A 339 -14.85 12.17 4.21
CA VAL A 339 -15.38 10.83 4.45
C VAL A 339 -16.73 10.64 3.78
N VAL A 340 -17.66 11.53 4.04
CA VAL A 340 -19.03 11.39 3.52
C VAL A 340 -19.06 11.39 2.00
N LEU A 341 -18.38 12.35 1.34
CA LEU A 341 -18.37 12.39 -0.11
C LEU A 341 -17.53 11.28 -0.75
N SER A 342 -16.44 10.83 -0.10
CA SER A 342 -15.67 9.69 -0.59
C SER A 342 -16.51 8.41 -0.65
N LEU A 343 -17.32 8.17 0.36
CA LEU A 343 -18.19 6.98 0.43
C LEU A 343 -19.43 7.10 -0.44
N ALA A 344 -19.99 8.31 -0.56
CA ALA A 344 -21.18 8.56 -1.35
C ALA A 344 -20.93 8.61 -2.87
N THR A 345 -19.70 8.98 -3.29
CA THR A 345 -19.35 9.16 -4.70
C THR A 345 -18.05 8.42 -5.05
N ASN A 346 -16.91 9.08 -4.88
CA ASN A 346 -15.58 8.48 -5.00
C ASN A 346 -14.52 9.30 -4.24
N MET A 347 -13.31 8.72 -4.13
CA MET A 347 -12.21 9.32 -3.35
C MET A 347 -11.75 10.68 -3.90
N ALA A 348 -11.85 10.92 -5.20
CA ALA A 348 -11.45 12.20 -5.79
C ALA A 348 -12.40 13.33 -5.41
N TYR A 349 -13.71 13.11 -5.49
CA TYR A 349 -14.69 14.10 -5.04
C TYR A 349 -14.64 14.32 -3.52
N GLY A 350 -14.43 13.27 -2.74
CA GLY A 350 -14.20 13.40 -1.30
C GLY A 350 -12.99 14.26 -0.97
N PHE A 351 -11.88 14.05 -1.69
CA PHE A 351 -10.68 14.89 -1.55
C PHE A 351 -10.97 16.36 -1.86
N LEU A 352 -11.61 16.65 -3.01
CA LEU A 352 -11.95 18.02 -3.42
C LEU A 352 -12.88 18.70 -2.42
N ALA A 353 -13.89 17.98 -1.92
CA ALA A 353 -14.82 18.51 -0.92
C ALA A 353 -14.13 18.83 0.41
N GLY A 354 -13.24 17.96 0.87
CA GLY A 354 -12.43 18.20 2.06
C GLY A 354 -11.52 19.42 1.91
N MET A 355 -10.88 19.57 0.75
CA MET A 355 -10.06 20.74 0.42
C MET A 355 -10.89 22.02 0.41
N ALA A 356 -12.04 22.01 -0.24
CA ALA A 356 -12.95 23.16 -0.29
C ALA A 356 -13.43 23.55 1.12
N ALA A 357 -13.86 22.57 1.92
CA ALA A 357 -14.29 22.79 3.30
C ALA A 357 -13.15 23.39 4.16
N HIS A 358 -11.91 22.87 4.03
CA HIS A 358 -10.76 23.42 4.74
C HIS A 358 -10.48 24.87 4.39
N HIS A 359 -10.42 25.18 3.10
CA HIS A 359 -10.16 26.56 2.64
C HIS A 359 -11.28 27.52 3.02
N LEU A 360 -12.54 27.09 2.93
CA LEU A 360 -13.70 27.89 3.34
C LEU A 360 -13.66 28.22 4.84
N ILE A 361 -13.40 27.22 5.68
CA ILE A 361 -13.26 27.41 7.13
C ILE A 361 -12.12 28.41 7.40
N ARG A 362 -10.97 28.23 6.78
CA ARG A 362 -9.83 29.12 6.95
C ARG A 362 -10.15 30.56 6.53
N PHE A 363 -10.91 30.73 5.44
CA PHE A 363 -11.36 32.04 4.97
C PHE A 363 -12.31 32.72 5.98
N ILE A 364 -13.29 31.97 6.50
CA ILE A 364 -14.27 32.48 7.49
C ILE A 364 -13.56 32.92 8.77
N TYR A 365 -12.60 32.11 9.27
CA TYR A 365 -11.85 32.46 10.48
C TYR A 365 -10.91 33.65 10.29
N ARG A 366 -10.30 33.80 9.10
CA ARG A 366 -9.52 35.00 8.75
C ARG A 366 -10.38 36.27 8.78
N LYS A 367 -11.60 36.21 8.25
CA LYS A 367 -12.55 37.37 8.26
C LYS A 367 -13.00 37.72 9.69
N LYS A 368 -13.08 36.76 10.60
CA LYS A 368 -13.50 37.00 12.01
C LYS A 368 -12.38 37.44 12.95
N GLY A 369 -11.17 37.75 12.44
CA GLY A 369 -10.06 38.28 13.23
C GLY A 369 -9.44 37.30 14.22
N TYR A 370 -9.80 36.00 14.17
CA TYR A 370 -9.15 34.99 14.98
C TYR A 370 -7.76 34.68 14.41
N CYS A 371 -6.72 35.13 15.12
CA CYS A 371 -5.33 34.83 14.80
C CYS A 371 -5.14 33.31 14.71
N THR A 372 -4.78 32.82 13.50
CA THR A 372 -4.41 31.42 13.34
C THR A 372 -3.02 31.22 13.98
N CYS A 373 -2.98 30.78 15.21
CA CYS A 373 -1.76 30.23 15.78
C CYS A 373 -1.27 29.11 14.84
N HIS A 374 -0.07 29.31 14.32
CA HIS A 374 0.67 28.27 13.58
C HIS A 374 0.71 27.01 14.46
N SER A 375 0.19 25.92 13.93
CA SER A 375 0.50 24.59 14.46
C SER A 375 2.04 24.45 14.44
N LYS A 376 2.65 24.40 15.60
CA LYS A 376 4.06 24.03 15.73
C LYS A 376 4.28 22.71 15.00
N PRO A 377 5.43 22.52 14.32
CA PRO A 377 5.84 21.21 13.85
C PRO A 377 5.81 20.24 15.04
N ILE A 378 5.31 19.05 14.81
CA ILE A 378 5.30 17.98 15.80
C ILE A 378 6.77 17.68 16.12
N GLU A 379 7.26 18.16 17.26
CA GLU A 379 8.41 17.58 17.92
C GLU A 379 7.99 16.18 18.35
N HIS A 380 8.63 15.19 17.78
CA HIS A 380 8.47 13.79 18.14
C HIS A 380 8.81 13.65 19.64
N ALA A 381 7.79 13.36 20.45
CA ALA A 381 8.00 12.82 21.78
C ALA A 381 8.74 11.48 21.61
N GLN A 382 9.98 11.48 22.05
CA GLN A 382 10.72 10.27 22.42
C GLN A 382 10.03 9.71 23.68
N GLU A 383 9.43 8.52 23.55
CA GLU A 383 9.37 7.51 24.61
C GLU A 383 9.02 6.16 23.96
#